data_b4022618c186f68afe0d487f9ee85fea
#
_entry.id   b4022618c186f68afe0d487f9ee85fea
#
_cell.length_a   1.000
_cell.length_b   1.000
_cell.length_c   1.000
_cell.angle_alpha   90.00
_cell.angle_beta   90.00
_cell.angle_gamma   90.00
#
_symmetry.space_group_name_H-M   'P 1'
#
loop_
_entity.id
_entity.type
_entity.pdbx_description
1 polymer ?
#
loop_
_entity_poly.entity_id
_entity_poly.type
_entity_poly.pdbx_seq_one_letter_code
_entity_poly.pdbx_strand_id
1 'polypeptide(L)'
;MPLYFEHLAKISNGANKLGVLKMDVDNLGLIFSEGLKESYDENLGISRVSALSSQLDMFFSGFVNNIASEFKVYSKVFDEDKFDKKELEIQNDNEEIKESVFVYKLKYGCELSDDEADKLKDYEIPTIHINYSGGDDLLVLGPYDDIIKFAQKLRNSFKIWTASNPSINLSGGINIVSPKFPIGKAAITSEEYLDAAKSCGRDKITLFGEVVNWDTKD
;
A
#
# COMPACT_ATOMS: atom_id res chain seq x y z
N MET A 1 -12.76 8.29 -14.36
CA MET A 1 -12.75 9.55 -13.59
C MET A 1 -11.51 9.52 -12.67
N PRO A 2 -10.60 10.50 -12.75
CA PRO A 2 -9.48 10.58 -11.82
C PRO A 2 -10.00 10.96 -10.42
N LEU A 3 -9.51 10.28 -9.38
CA LEU A 3 -9.81 10.60 -7.98
C LEU A 3 -8.76 11.59 -7.45
N TYR A 4 -9.22 12.71 -6.89
CA TYR A 4 -8.38 13.65 -6.15
C TYR A 4 -8.22 13.21 -4.68
N PHE A 5 -7.30 13.78 -3.95
CA PHE A 5 -7.04 13.45 -2.54
C PHE A 5 -8.27 13.63 -1.63
N GLU A 6 -9.10 14.63 -1.92
CA GLU A 6 -10.35 14.83 -1.19
C GLU A 6 -11.34 13.70 -1.43
N HIS A 7 -11.39 13.17 -2.67
CA HIS A 7 -12.23 12.01 -3.00
C HIS A 7 -11.74 10.74 -2.30
N LEU A 8 -10.42 10.48 -2.34
CA LEU A 8 -9.82 9.34 -1.64
C LEU A 8 -10.10 9.37 -0.14
N ALA A 9 -9.99 10.56 0.48
CA ALA A 9 -10.32 10.72 1.89
C ALA A 9 -11.81 10.47 2.19
N LYS A 10 -12.73 10.89 1.30
CA LYS A 10 -14.17 10.62 1.45
C LYS A 10 -14.54 9.15 1.26
N ILE A 11 -13.77 8.40 0.46
CA ILE A 11 -13.95 6.97 0.23
C ILE A 11 -13.57 6.15 1.47
N SER A 12 -12.72 6.67 2.35
CA SER A 12 -12.30 5.96 3.56
C SER A 12 -13.48 5.67 4.50
N ASN A 13 -13.37 4.60 5.27
CA ASN A 13 -14.36 4.24 6.28
C ASN A 13 -14.04 4.93 7.60
N GLY A 14 -15.06 5.51 8.24
CA GLY A 14 -14.94 6.25 9.49
C GLY A 14 -14.53 7.71 9.25
N ALA A 15 -13.26 8.04 9.39
CA ALA A 15 -12.79 9.42 9.25
C ALA A 15 -12.34 9.74 7.82
N ASN A 16 -12.70 10.93 7.30
CA ASN A 16 -12.25 11.39 5.98
C ASN A 16 -10.74 11.75 6.02
N LYS A 17 -9.89 10.73 5.91
CA LYS A 17 -8.45 10.85 6.01
C LYS A 17 -7.74 10.08 4.90
N LEU A 18 -6.54 10.54 4.59
CA LEU A 18 -5.59 9.84 3.72
C LEU A 18 -4.56 9.11 4.58
N GLY A 19 -4.14 7.94 4.12
CA GLY A 19 -2.94 7.27 4.58
C GLY A 19 -1.81 7.51 3.57
N VAL A 20 -0.62 7.81 4.09
CA VAL A 20 0.63 7.86 3.33
C VAL A 20 1.54 6.82 3.93
N LEU A 21 1.87 5.82 3.15
CA LEU A 21 2.66 4.67 3.56
C LEU A 21 4.04 4.73 2.93
N LYS A 22 5.07 4.54 3.74
CA LYS A 22 6.41 4.23 3.28
C LYS A 22 6.85 2.88 3.83
N MET A 23 7.42 2.02 2.99
CA MET A 23 7.97 0.71 3.38
C MET A 23 9.30 0.49 2.70
N ASP A 24 10.14 -0.32 3.33
CA ASP A 24 11.48 -0.62 2.86
C ASP A 24 11.94 -1.99 3.38
N VAL A 25 12.76 -2.67 2.59
CA VAL A 25 13.33 -3.98 2.97
C VAL A 25 14.39 -3.81 4.05
N ASP A 26 14.24 -4.58 5.11
CA ASP A 26 15.15 -4.52 6.25
C ASP A 26 16.51 -5.13 5.92
N ASN A 27 17.58 -4.44 6.32
CA ASN A 27 18.97 -4.93 6.25
C ASN A 27 19.46 -5.32 4.84
N LEU A 28 18.88 -4.80 3.77
CA LEU A 28 19.24 -5.20 2.41
C LEU A 28 20.75 -5.03 2.13
N GLY A 29 21.37 -3.97 2.61
CA GLY A 29 22.82 -3.77 2.53
C GLY A 29 23.62 -4.90 3.19
N LEU A 30 23.19 -5.40 4.35
CA LEU A 30 23.84 -6.53 5.03
C LEU A 30 23.60 -7.84 4.28
N ILE A 31 22.40 -8.04 3.73
CA ILE A 31 22.07 -9.21 2.93
C ILE A 31 23.00 -9.28 1.71
N PHE A 32 23.22 -8.15 1.03
CA PHE A 32 24.13 -8.09 -0.11
C PHE A 32 25.61 -8.25 0.28
N SER A 33 26.04 -7.66 1.39
CA SER A 33 27.46 -7.68 1.77
C SER A 33 27.89 -8.94 2.46
N GLU A 34 27.02 -9.56 3.26
CA GLU A 34 27.35 -10.73 4.11
C GLU A 34 26.51 -11.96 3.78
N GLY A 35 25.20 -11.77 3.51
CA GLY A 35 24.25 -12.88 3.40
C GLY A 35 24.42 -13.74 2.15
N LEU A 36 25.10 -13.22 1.13
CA LEU A 36 25.34 -13.94 -0.14
C LEU A 36 26.74 -14.55 -0.25
N LYS A 37 27.58 -14.43 0.79
CA LYS A 37 28.90 -15.05 0.83
C LYS A 37 28.77 -16.57 1.01
N GLU A 38 29.61 -17.32 0.32
CA GLU A 38 29.74 -18.76 0.58
C GLU A 38 30.66 -19.01 1.77
N SER A 39 30.39 -20.10 2.53
CA SER A 39 31.17 -20.49 3.73
C SER A 39 32.65 -20.76 3.42
N TYR A 40 33.03 -20.94 2.17
CA TYR A 40 34.40 -21.26 1.71
C TYR A 40 34.97 -20.25 0.70
N ASP A 41 34.15 -19.29 0.22
CA ASP A 41 34.62 -18.23 -0.71
C ASP A 41 34.13 -16.89 -0.21
N GLU A 42 35.07 -16.02 0.15
CA GLU A 42 34.76 -14.64 0.58
C GLU A 42 34.27 -13.75 -0.56
N ASN A 43 34.28 -14.25 -1.80
CA ASN A 43 33.83 -13.48 -2.94
C ASN A 43 32.31 -13.52 -3.10
N LEU A 44 31.70 -12.36 -3.13
CA LEU A 44 30.31 -12.19 -3.52
C LEU A 44 30.12 -12.65 -4.97
N GLY A 45 29.33 -13.67 -5.19
CA GLY A 45 28.94 -14.07 -6.53
C GLY A 45 28.04 -12.99 -7.16
N ILE A 46 28.53 -12.28 -8.18
CA ILE A 46 27.75 -11.26 -8.93
C ILE A 46 26.38 -11.80 -9.36
N SER A 47 26.32 -13.09 -9.75
CA SER A 47 25.08 -13.77 -10.13
C SER A 47 24.04 -13.83 -9.00
N ARG A 48 24.47 -14.02 -7.75
CA ARG A 48 23.56 -14.06 -6.59
C ARG A 48 23.01 -12.68 -6.26
N VAL A 49 23.89 -11.67 -6.28
CA VAL A 49 23.49 -10.25 -6.11
C VAL A 49 22.48 -9.86 -7.18
N SER A 50 22.80 -10.15 -8.46
CA SER A 50 21.92 -9.86 -9.58
C SER A 50 20.57 -10.60 -9.48
N ALA A 51 20.58 -11.88 -9.08
CA ALA A 51 19.35 -12.66 -8.92
C ALA A 51 18.44 -12.09 -7.82
N LEU A 52 18.98 -11.76 -6.64
CA LEU A 52 18.23 -11.19 -5.55
C LEU A 52 17.69 -9.78 -5.92
N SER A 53 18.53 -8.94 -6.51
CA SER A 53 18.13 -7.62 -6.98
C SER A 53 16.99 -7.69 -8.00
N SER A 54 17.09 -8.62 -8.98
CA SER A 54 16.03 -8.83 -9.98
C SER A 54 14.73 -9.36 -9.36
N GLN A 55 14.81 -10.22 -8.34
CA GLN A 55 13.62 -10.71 -7.63
C GLN A 55 12.94 -9.58 -6.85
N LEU A 56 13.70 -8.74 -6.15
CA LEU A 56 13.15 -7.59 -5.44
C LEU A 56 12.49 -6.60 -6.41
N ASP A 57 13.18 -6.29 -7.51
CA ASP A 57 12.61 -5.42 -8.54
C ASP A 57 11.32 -5.99 -9.13
N MET A 58 11.25 -7.29 -9.41
CA MET A 58 10.03 -7.95 -9.87
C MET A 58 8.89 -7.85 -8.84
N PHE A 59 9.19 -7.95 -7.56
CA PHE A 59 8.19 -7.80 -6.50
C PHE A 59 7.69 -6.36 -6.43
N PHE A 60 8.59 -5.39 -6.29
CA PHE A 60 8.22 -3.98 -6.09
C PHE A 60 7.68 -3.32 -7.37
N SER A 61 8.24 -3.59 -8.54
CA SER A 61 7.76 -3.00 -9.80
C SER A 61 6.54 -3.70 -10.39
N GLY A 62 6.33 -4.99 -10.09
CA GLY A 62 5.26 -5.81 -10.67
C GLY A 62 4.20 -6.22 -9.66
N PHE A 63 4.59 -7.00 -8.66
CA PHE A 63 3.61 -7.65 -7.76
C PHE A 63 2.87 -6.67 -6.85
N VAL A 64 3.51 -5.57 -6.45
CA VAL A 64 2.88 -4.48 -5.69
C VAL A 64 1.68 -3.90 -6.42
N ASN A 65 1.76 -3.74 -7.75
CA ASN A 65 0.64 -3.25 -8.56
C ASN A 65 -0.56 -4.20 -8.53
N ASN A 66 -0.32 -5.52 -8.53
CA ASN A 66 -1.40 -6.50 -8.41
C ASN A 66 -2.12 -6.39 -7.06
N ILE A 67 -1.35 -6.22 -5.97
CA ILE A 67 -1.94 -6.02 -4.64
C ILE A 67 -2.75 -4.71 -4.62
N ALA A 68 -2.21 -3.63 -5.18
CA ALA A 68 -2.89 -2.33 -5.21
C ALA A 68 -4.20 -2.37 -6.00
N SER A 69 -4.28 -3.14 -7.08
CA SER A 69 -5.47 -3.28 -7.93
C SER A 69 -6.67 -3.94 -7.22
N GLU A 70 -6.45 -4.59 -6.09
CA GLU A 70 -7.53 -5.16 -5.29
C GLU A 70 -8.29 -4.10 -4.48
N PHE A 71 -7.67 -2.93 -4.26
CA PHE A 71 -8.24 -1.80 -3.54
C PHE A 71 -8.90 -0.84 -4.53
N LYS A 72 -10.23 -0.91 -4.61
CA LYS A 72 -11.02 -0.19 -5.61
C LYS A 72 -12.42 0.14 -5.10
N VAL A 73 -13.03 1.09 -5.75
CA VAL A 73 -14.45 1.40 -5.68
C VAL A 73 -15.06 1.25 -7.07
N TYR A 74 -16.36 1.28 -7.15
CA TYR A 74 -17.09 1.10 -8.40
C TYR A 74 -17.90 2.35 -8.73
N SER A 75 -17.86 2.81 -9.97
CA SER A 75 -18.72 3.91 -10.44
C SER A 75 -20.18 3.50 -10.63
N LYS A 76 -20.45 2.19 -10.71
CA LYS A 76 -21.77 1.61 -10.83
C LYS A 76 -21.79 0.23 -10.20
N VAL A 77 -22.90 -0.15 -9.59
CA VAL A 77 -23.18 -1.51 -9.09
C VAL A 77 -24.57 -1.94 -9.50
N PHE A 78 -24.82 -3.24 -9.52
CA PHE A 78 -26.09 -3.85 -9.91
C PHE A 78 -26.93 -4.30 -8.69
N ASP A 79 -26.27 -4.48 -7.55
CA ASP A 79 -26.86 -4.80 -6.25
C ASP A 79 -26.18 -3.92 -5.21
N GLU A 80 -26.91 -2.99 -4.60
CA GLU A 80 -26.34 -2.03 -3.62
C GLU A 80 -26.17 -2.64 -2.22
N ASP A 81 -26.78 -3.80 -1.94
CA ASP A 81 -26.78 -4.38 -0.57
C ASP A 81 -25.37 -4.72 -0.06
N LYS A 82 -24.47 -5.08 -0.97
CA LYS A 82 -23.08 -5.42 -0.66
C LYS A 82 -22.15 -4.21 -0.54
N PHE A 83 -22.63 -2.99 -0.84
CA PHE A 83 -21.78 -1.82 -1.00
C PHE A 83 -22.17 -0.67 -0.09
N ASP A 84 -21.14 0.10 0.30
CA ASP A 84 -21.30 1.42 0.91
C ASP A 84 -21.26 2.49 -0.18
N LYS A 85 -22.33 3.26 -0.29
CA LYS A 85 -22.44 4.37 -1.25
C LYS A 85 -21.75 5.61 -0.69
N LYS A 86 -20.84 6.19 -1.46
CA LYS A 86 -20.12 7.42 -1.14
C LYS A 86 -20.43 8.49 -2.17
N GLU A 87 -20.75 9.69 -1.73
CA GLU A 87 -20.99 10.85 -2.58
C GLU A 87 -19.70 11.67 -2.72
N LEU A 88 -19.24 11.90 -3.94
CA LEU A 88 -18.09 12.71 -4.28
C LEU A 88 -18.53 13.97 -5.02
N GLU A 89 -17.95 15.11 -4.65
CA GLU A 89 -18.17 16.37 -5.35
C GLU A 89 -17.07 16.55 -6.40
N ILE A 90 -17.47 16.68 -7.67
CA ILE A 90 -16.56 16.98 -8.78
C ILE A 90 -16.73 18.45 -9.13
N GLN A 91 -15.63 19.18 -9.17
CA GLN A 91 -15.59 20.55 -9.65
C GLN A 91 -15.08 20.53 -11.10
N ASN A 92 -15.90 20.95 -12.03
CA ASN A 92 -15.45 21.16 -13.41
C ASN A 92 -14.65 22.46 -13.49
N ASP A 93 -13.49 22.41 -14.14
CA ASP A 93 -12.53 23.54 -14.25
C ASP A 93 -13.11 24.81 -14.87
N ASN A 94 -14.28 24.76 -15.51
CA ASN A 94 -14.91 25.84 -16.23
C ASN A 94 -16.28 26.28 -15.70
N GLU A 95 -16.81 25.67 -14.64
CA GLU A 95 -18.16 26.03 -14.15
C GLU A 95 -18.19 26.08 -12.62
N GLU A 96 -18.93 27.07 -12.07
CA GLU A 96 -19.26 27.15 -10.63
C GLU A 96 -20.17 26.01 -10.15
N ILE A 97 -20.51 25.05 -11.02
CA ILE A 97 -21.44 23.96 -10.73
C ILE A 97 -20.64 22.77 -10.21
N LYS A 98 -20.88 22.44 -8.96
CA LYS A 98 -20.42 21.18 -8.37
C LYS A 98 -21.40 20.07 -8.75
N GLU A 99 -20.92 19.07 -9.45
CA GLU A 99 -21.69 17.85 -9.71
C GLU A 99 -21.39 16.80 -8.64
N SER A 100 -22.43 16.14 -8.15
CA SER A 100 -22.29 15.00 -7.23
C SER A 100 -22.23 13.71 -8.03
N VAL A 101 -21.18 12.93 -7.80
CA VAL A 101 -21.02 11.59 -8.37
C VAL A 101 -20.98 10.57 -7.24
N PHE A 102 -21.63 9.44 -7.43
CA PHE A 102 -21.62 8.35 -6.46
C PHE A 102 -20.59 7.30 -6.85
N VAL A 103 -19.89 6.79 -5.84
CA VAL A 103 -19.04 5.60 -5.94
C VAL A 103 -19.44 4.61 -4.86
N TYR A 104 -19.15 3.35 -5.10
CA TYR A 104 -19.59 2.23 -4.28
C TYR A 104 -18.38 1.44 -3.80
N LYS A 105 -18.19 1.37 -2.49
CA LYS A 105 -17.14 0.60 -1.83
C LYS A 105 -17.70 -0.70 -1.32
N LEU A 106 -17.05 -1.83 -1.62
CA LEU A 106 -17.47 -3.13 -1.10
C LEU A 106 -17.38 -3.13 0.44
N LYS A 107 -18.47 -3.55 1.11
CA LYS A 107 -18.54 -3.63 2.57
C LYS A 107 -17.55 -4.67 3.10
N TYR A 108 -17.05 -4.40 4.30
CA TYR A 108 -16.18 -5.35 4.99
C TYR A 108 -16.90 -6.70 5.22
N GLY A 109 -16.23 -7.80 4.87
CA GLY A 109 -16.78 -9.15 4.99
C GLY A 109 -17.73 -9.57 3.87
N CYS A 110 -18.00 -8.70 2.88
CA CYS A 110 -18.71 -9.07 1.67
C CYS A 110 -17.72 -9.50 0.59
N GLU A 111 -18.12 -10.48 -0.21
CA GLU A 111 -17.37 -10.98 -1.34
C GLU A 111 -18.23 -10.94 -2.61
N LEU A 112 -17.59 -10.74 -3.73
CA LEU A 112 -18.20 -10.84 -5.04
C LEU A 112 -17.97 -12.23 -5.61
N SER A 113 -19.00 -12.83 -6.21
CA SER A 113 -18.81 -14.01 -7.06
C SER A 113 -18.06 -13.61 -8.33
N ASP A 114 -17.49 -14.61 -9.03
CA ASP A 114 -16.76 -14.37 -10.28
C ASP A 114 -17.64 -13.66 -11.32
N ASP A 115 -18.92 -14.05 -11.43
CA ASP A 115 -19.89 -13.42 -12.34
C ASP A 115 -20.19 -11.95 -11.97
N GLU A 116 -20.25 -11.61 -10.68
CA GLU A 116 -20.43 -10.23 -10.20
C GLU A 116 -19.18 -9.39 -10.46
N ALA A 117 -18.01 -9.94 -10.19
CA ALA A 117 -16.73 -9.29 -10.44
C ALA A 117 -16.54 -8.98 -11.93
N ASP A 118 -16.82 -9.93 -12.82
CA ASP A 118 -16.73 -9.73 -14.27
C ASP A 118 -17.68 -8.63 -14.77
N LYS A 119 -18.91 -8.56 -14.25
CA LYS A 119 -19.87 -7.49 -14.60
C LYS A 119 -19.43 -6.09 -14.12
N LEU A 120 -18.64 -6.02 -13.06
CA LEU A 120 -18.20 -4.75 -12.44
C LEU A 120 -16.86 -4.28 -12.99
N LYS A 121 -16.13 -5.10 -13.73
CA LYS A 121 -14.77 -4.83 -14.20
C LYS A 121 -14.60 -3.48 -14.94
N ASP A 122 -15.57 -3.12 -15.78
CA ASP A 122 -15.53 -1.86 -16.52
C ASP A 122 -15.86 -0.63 -15.67
N TYR A 123 -16.31 -0.83 -14.44
CA TYR A 123 -16.70 0.23 -13.50
C TYR A 123 -15.71 0.44 -12.35
N GLU A 124 -14.61 -0.32 -12.34
CA GLU A 124 -13.59 -0.26 -11.30
C GLU A 124 -12.80 1.06 -11.33
N ILE A 125 -12.58 1.62 -10.15
CA ILE A 125 -11.77 2.82 -9.94
C ILE A 125 -10.77 2.50 -8.82
N PRO A 126 -9.46 2.43 -9.11
CA PRO A 126 -8.44 2.17 -8.09
C PRO A 126 -8.42 3.25 -7.02
N THR A 127 -8.22 2.87 -5.76
CA THR A 127 -8.11 3.79 -4.62
C THR A 127 -6.68 3.93 -4.09
N ILE A 128 -5.79 3.00 -4.44
CA ILE A 128 -4.38 3.04 -4.05
C ILE A 128 -3.58 3.71 -5.17
N HIS A 129 -2.82 4.75 -4.82
CA HIS A 129 -1.90 5.43 -5.71
C HIS A 129 -0.47 5.13 -5.31
N ILE A 130 0.25 4.42 -6.17
CA ILE A 130 1.67 4.16 -6.01
C ILE A 130 2.42 5.36 -6.58
N ASN A 131 3.00 6.19 -5.71
CA ASN A 131 3.81 7.33 -6.14
C ASN A 131 5.16 6.85 -6.68
N TYR A 132 5.71 5.88 -5.98
CA TYR A 132 6.91 5.22 -6.42
C TYR A 132 7.01 3.84 -5.77
N SER A 133 7.52 2.87 -6.50
CA SER A 133 7.82 1.52 -6.04
C SER A 133 8.93 0.97 -6.93
N GLY A 134 10.05 0.57 -6.33
CA GLY A 134 11.18 0.02 -7.07
C GLY A 134 12.39 -0.23 -6.20
N GLY A 135 13.21 -1.17 -6.59
CA GLY A 135 14.35 -1.58 -5.78
C GLY A 135 13.92 -2.30 -4.50
N ASP A 136 13.92 -1.61 -3.39
CA ASP A 136 13.63 -2.14 -2.06
C ASP A 136 12.61 -1.33 -1.26
N ASP A 137 12.17 -0.18 -1.78
CA ASP A 137 11.27 0.69 -1.08
C ASP A 137 10.07 1.15 -1.93
N LEU A 138 9.06 1.69 -1.27
CA LEU A 138 7.87 2.22 -1.90
C LEU A 138 7.27 3.39 -1.12
N LEU A 139 6.55 4.24 -1.86
CA LEU A 139 5.71 5.31 -1.32
C LEU A 139 4.33 5.21 -1.96
N VAL A 140 3.31 5.03 -1.13
CA VAL A 140 1.92 4.78 -1.55
C VAL A 140 0.97 5.67 -0.76
N LEU A 141 -0.10 6.12 -1.39
CA LEU A 141 -1.17 6.86 -0.74
C LEU A 141 -2.56 6.38 -1.17
N GLY A 142 -3.54 6.60 -0.31
CA GLY A 142 -4.94 6.23 -0.55
C GLY A 142 -5.83 6.52 0.66
N PRO A 143 -7.07 6.02 0.68
CA PRO A 143 -7.92 6.01 1.87
C PRO A 143 -7.18 5.35 3.03
N TYR A 144 -7.17 5.97 4.22
CA TYR A 144 -6.31 5.50 5.32
C TYR A 144 -6.57 4.05 5.73
N ASP A 145 -7.84 3.62 5.71
CA ASP A 145 -8.24 2.25 6.04
C ASP A 145 -7.79 1.23 4.98
N ASP A 146 -7.78 1.61 3.70
CA ASP A 146 -7.25 0.79 2.62
C ASP A 146 -5.71 0.72 2.69
N ILE A 147 -5.04 1.82 3.03
CA ILE A 147 -3.58 1.85 3.20
C ILE A 147 -3.11 0.92 4.33
N ILE A 148 -3.84 0.88 5.45
CA ILE A 148 -3.50 -0.05 6.55
C ILE A 148 -3.62 -1.51 6.09
N LYS A 149 -4.72 -1.85 5.41
CA LYS A 149 -4.94 -3.21 4.86
C LYS A 149 -3.92 -3.56 3.78
N PHE A 150 -3.61 -2.59 2.90
CA PHE A 150 -2.61 -2.75 1.86
C PHE A 150 -1.23 -3.06 2.45
N ALA A 151 -0.79 -2.30 3.46
CA ALA A 151 0.49 -2.52 4.13
C ALA A 151 0.60 -3.94 4.72
N GLN A 152 -0.46 -4.39 5.42
CA GLN A 152 -0.52 -5.74 5.99
C GLN A 152 -0.49 -6.81 4.89
N LYS A 153 -1.27 -6.63 3.83
CA LYS A 153 -1.30 -7.57 2.70
C LYS A 153 0.03 -7.63 1.97
N LEU A 154 0.65 -6.48 1.74
CA LEU A 154 1.96 -6.39 1.11
C LEU A 154 3.03 -7.12 1.92
N ARG A 155 3.10 -6.87 3.24
CA ARG A 155 4.03 -7.56 4.13
C ARG A 155 3.82 -9.09 4.11
N ASN A 156 2.59 -9.55 4.13
CA ASN A 156 2.28 -10.97 4.08
C ASN A 156 2.68 -11.59 2.73
N SER A 157 2.40 -10.91 1.64
CA SER A 157 2.80 -11.32 0.29
C SER A 157 4.32 -11.36 0.13
N PHE A 158 5.02 -10.37 0.68
CA PHE A 158 6.48 -10.33 0.68
C PHE A 158 7.09 -11.50 1.49
N LYS A 159 6.50 -11.84 2.63
CA LYS A 159 6.90 -12.99 3.43
C LYS A 159 6.76 -14.31 2.65
N ILE A 160 5.67 -14.46 1.90
CA ILE A 160 5.47 -15.63 1.02
C ILE A 160 6.51 -15.60 -0.12
N TRP A 161 6.71 -14.44 -0.76
CA TRP A 161 7.67 -14.25 -1.85
C TRP A 161 9.10 -14.62 -1.46
N THR A 162 9.51 -14.28 -0.24
CA THR A 162 10.83 -14.58 0.31
C THR A 162 10.90 -15.97 0.97
N ALA A 163 9.89 -16.83 0.73
CA ALA A 163 9.78 -18.16 1.34
C ALA A 163 9.88 -18.13 2.87
N SER A 164 9.37 -17.08 3.50
CA SER A 164 9.43 -16.84 4.96
C SER A 164 10.86 -16.83 5.53
N ASN A 165 11.83 -16.37 4.74
CA ASN A 165 13.20 -16.21 5.21
C ASN A 165 13.25 -15.17 6.35
N PRO A 166 13.66 -15.55 7.58
CA PRO A 166 13.61 -14.62 8.72
C PRO A 166 14.61 -13.46 8.63
N SER A 167 15.56 -13.53 7.69
CA SER A 167 16.54 -12.46 7.49
C SER A 167 16.08 -11.40 6.51
N ILE A 168 14.95 -11.61 5.80
CA ILE A 168 14.44 -10.70 4.78
C ILE A 168 13.03 -10.27 5.18
N ASN A 169 12.91 -9.08 5.72
CA ASN A 169 11.67 -8.54 6.26
C ASN A 169 11.38 -7.15 5.68
N LEU A 170 10.18 -6.65 5.96
CA LEU A 170 9.73 -5.30 5.62
C LEU A 170 9.40 -4.51 6.88
N SER A 171 9.91 -3.30 6.96
CA SER A 171 9.43 -2.30 7.91
C SER A 171 8.57 -1.25 7.20
N GLY A 172 7.67 -0.60 7.94
CA GLY A 172 6.79 0.41 7.37
C GLY A 172 6.47 1.54 8.33
N GLY A 173 6.06 2.68 7.75
CA GLY A 173 5.53 3.82 8.48
C GLY A 173 4.28 4.38 7.76
N ILE A 174 3.17 4.50 8.48
CA ILE A 174 1.92 5.08 7.97
C ILE A 174 1.64 6.39 8.68
N ASN A 175 1.61 7.49 7.93
CA ASN A 175 1.13 8.78 8.39
C ASN A 175 -0.32 9.00 7.92
N ILE A 176 -1.23 9.31 8.86
CA ILE A 176 -2.64 9.56 8.55
C ILE A 176 -2.90 11.05 8.62
N VAL A 177 -3.28 11.63 7.48
CA VAL A 177 -3.39 13.07 7.32
C VAL A 177 -4.76 13.51 6.79
N SER A 178 -5.07 14.81 6.90
CA SER A 178 -6.23 15.39 6.23
C SER A 178 -5.95 15.53 4.72
N PRO A 179 -7.00 15.54 3.87
CA PRO A 179 -6.82 15.60 2.41
C PRO A 179 -6.11 16.86 1.90
N LYS A 180 -6.13 17.95 2.69
CA LYS A 180 -5.45 19.22 2.37
C LYS A 180 -4.04 19.33 2.95
N PHE A 181 -3.55 18.29 3.64
CA PHE A 181 -2.21 18.29 4.19
C PHE A 181 -1.18 18.14 3.06
N PRO A 182 -0.06 18.90 3.08
CA PRO A 182 0.96 18.81 2.03
C PRO A 182 1.57 17.40 1.96
N ILE A 183 1.41 16.72 0.82
CA ILE A 183 1.85 15.33 0.64
C ILE A 183 3.36 15.16 0.86
N GLY A 184 4.19 16.12 0.43
CA GLY A 184 5.62 16.07 0.68
C GLY A 184 5.96 16.02 2.18
N LYS A 185 5.24 16.78 3.03
CA LYS A 185 5.40 16.71 4.48
C LYS A 185 4.88 15.39 5.05
N ALA A 186 3.78 14.88 4.51
CA ALA A 186 3.25 13.59 4.93
C ALA A 186 4.23 12.45 4.62
N ALA A 187 4.89 12.48 3.46
CA ALA A 187 5.91 11.51 3.08
C ALA A 187 7.14 11.56 3.99
N ILE A 188 7.60 12.77 4.37
CA ILE A 188 8.71 12.92 5.34
C ILE A 188 8.35 12.31 6.69
N THR A 189 7.16 12.57 7.22
CA THR A 189 6.73 11.95 8.48
C THR A 189 6.55 10.42 8.35
N SER A 190 6.12 9.91 7.19
CA SER A 190 6.08 8.46 6.94
C SER A 190 7.47 7.83 6.93
N GLU A 191 8.50 8.56 6.46
CA GLU A 191 9.90 8.16 6.56
C GLU A 191 10.37 8.11 8.02
N GLU A 192 10.11 9.17 8.80
CA GLU A 192 10.43 9.20 10.24
C GLU A 192 9.78 8.02 10.98
N TYR A 193 8.54 7.64 10.60
CA TYR A 193 7.84 6.49 11.16
C TYR A 193 8.48 5.16 10.73
N LEU A 194 8.91 5.05 9.48
CA LEU A 194 9.67 3.89 8.99
C LEU A 194 10.99 3.75 9.75
N ASP A 195 11.72 4.84 9.96
CA ASP A 195 12.96 4.86 10.73
C ASP A 195 12.74 4.44 12.19
N ALA A 196 11.63 4.86 12.80
CA ALA A 196 11.24 4.43 14.14
C ALA A 196 11.01 2.90 14.18
N ALA A 197 10.29 2.34 13.21
CA ALA A 197 10.06 0.91 13.09
C ALA A 197 11.38 0.13 12.94
N LYS A 198 12.29 0.61 12.08
CA LYS A 198 13.64 0.03 11.89
C LYS A 198 14.49 0.09 13.15
N SER A 199 14.45 1.21 13.88
CA SER A 199 15.20 1.42 15.11
C SER A 199 14.70 0.55 16.27
N CYS A 200 13.42 0.23 16.30
CA CYS A 200 12.79 -0.62 17.33
C CYS A 200 12.93 -2.13 17.07
N GLY A 201 13.79 -2.54 16.14
CA GLY A 201 14.11 -3.95 15.91
C GLY A 201 13.66 -4.52 14.58
N ARG A 202 13.17 -3.67 13.67
CA ARG A 202 12.72 -4.05 12.29
C ARG A 202 11.54 -5.03 12.27
N ASP A 203 11.10 -5.45 11.08
CA ASP A 203 9.89 -6.28 10.88
C ASP A 203 8.68 -5.71 11.65
N LYS A 204 8.51 -4.40 11.57
CA LYS A 204 7.52 -3.62 12.32
C LYS A 204 6.89 -2.55 11.46
N ILE A 205 5.78 -2.02 11.96
CA ILE A 205 5.13 -0.86 11.38
C ILE A 205 4.90 0.22 12.45
N THR A 206 5.09 1.47 12.07
CA THR A 206 4.66 2.60 12.89
C THR A 206 3.32 3.11 12.38
N LEU A 207 2.32 3.09 13.25
CA LEU A 207 0.96 3.54 12.98
C LEU A 207 0.48 4.42 14.14
N PHE A 208 -0.14 5.57 13.84
CA PHE A 208 -0.55 6.57 14.85
C PHE A 208 0.59 7.06 15.77
N GLY A 209 1.84 7.00 15.29
CA GLY A 209 3.02 7.37 16.08
C GLY A 209 3.57 6.27 16.98
N GLU A 210 2.91 5.10 17.03
CA GLU A 210 3.31 3.97 17.85
C GLU A 210 3.90 2.85 16.98
N VAL A 211 5.03 2.28 17.42
CA VAL A 211 5.67 1.14 16.75
C VAL A 211 5.02 -0.15 17.21
N VAL A 212 4.45 -0.89 16.28
CA VAL A 212 3.76 -2.16 16.56
C VAL A 212 4.33 -3.30 15.70
N ASN A 213 4.20 -4.52 16.20
CA ASN A 213 4.51 -5.71 15.41
C ASN A 213 3.45 -5.92 14.33
N TRP A 214 3.86 -6.48 13.18
CA TRP A 214 2.92 -6.85 12.12
C TRP A 214 1.89 -7.90 12.57
N ASP A 215 2.34 -8.87 13.34
CA ASP A 215 1.53 -9.94 13.88
C ASP A 215 1.22 -9.61 15.36
N THR A 216 0.09 -8.97 15.64
CA THR A 216 -0.49 -8.99 16.99
C THR A 216 -0.98 -10.41 17.22
N LYS A 217 -0.26 -11.17 18.04
CA LYS A 217 -0.84 -12.40 18.60
C LYS A 217 -1.94 -11.96 19.55
N ASP A 218 -3.19 -12.24 19.19
CA ASP A 218 -4.30 -12.22 20.12
C ASP A 218 -4.06 -13.21 21.26
#